data_4e384e6f04cc5d3268caa91d26d73374
#
_entry.id   4e384e6f04cc5d3268caa91d26d73374
#
_cell.length_a   1.000
_cell.length_b   1.000
_cell.length_c   1.000
_cell.angle_alpha   90.00
_cell.angle_beta   90.00
_cell.angle_gamma   90.00
#
_symmetry.space_group_name_H-M   'P 1'
#
loop_
_entity.id
_entity.type
_entity.pdbx_description
1 polymer ?
#
loop_
_entity_poly.entity_id
_entity_poly.type
_entity_poly.pdbx_seq_one_letter_code
_entity_poly.pdbx_strand_id
1 'polypeptide(L)'
;DDGAALVAHLGMSGQLLVRTAAPAGTVTGPPGTDPSGIDPAGADPPGAGARGDGGGSPNADLPAPDGAHPPDLTATRAPTLVRDLSLRPRHLRVRLHLGPRPGDPATGADGPVAALDLVDQRMLGGLHLAPLVPTADGAPGGRGDEAPLLPASATHIARDLLDPHLDEAGVVGRMRSSRRAVKTLLLDQGIVSGIGNIYADEGLWAARVHGLRRGEELGPRVTARILRETAGVMRRALEVGGTSFDALYVDVEGAAGFFARRLAVYGRAGLPCRRCGTPLRSEAIGGRSHAFCPRCQTRPRSRP
;
A
#
# COMPACT_ATOMS: atom_id res chain seq x y z
N ASP A 1 -22.52 18.80 15.14
CA ASP A 1 -21.76 17.60 15.55
C ASP A 1 -22.76 16.61 16.14
N ASP A 2 -23.24 15.70 15.32
CA ASP A 2 -24.23 14.67 15.65
C ASP A 2 -23.59 13.34 16.14
N GLY A 3 -22.30 13.37 16.47
CA GLY A 3 -21.58 12.19 17.03
C GLY A 3 -21.42 11.06 16.02
N ALA A 4 -21.47 11.34 14.72
CA ALA A 4 -21.31 10.38 13.65
C ALA A 4 -20.08 10.69 12.79
N ALA A 5 -19.47 9.66 12.23
CA ALA A 5 -18.36 9.74 11.28
C ALA A 5 -18.76 9.16 9.93
N LEU A 6 -18.32 9.79 8.85
CA LEU A 6 -18.31 9.17 7.53
C LEU A 6 -17.05 8.31 7.42
N VAL A 7 -17.24 7.02 7.34
CA VAL A 7 -16.16 6.03 7.24
C VAL A 7 -15.95 5.65 5.77
N ALA A 8 -14.72 5.81 5.28
CA ALA A 8 -14.30 5.35 3.97
C ALA A 8 -13.40 4.13 4.11
N HIS A 9 -13.84 3.00 3.60
CA HIS A 9 -13.05 1.77 3.50
C HIS A 9 -12.57 1.59 2.06
N LEU A 10 -11.26 1.62 1.84
CA LEU A 10 -10.70 1.61 0.48
C LEU A 10 -10.56 0.19 -0.13
N GLY A 11 -10.80 -0.84 0.66
CA GLY A 11 -10.63 -2.22 0.21
C GLY A 11 -9.20 -2.49 -0.27
N MET A 12 -9.07 -3.14 -1.44
CA MET A 12 -7.78 -3.49 -2.02
C MET A 12 -7.38 -2.59 -3.19
N SER A 13 -8.29 -1.79 -3.74
CA SER A 13 -8.08 -0.99 -4.96
C SER A 13 -8.75 0.37 -4.91
N GLY A 14 -9.41 0.71 -3.82
CA GLY A 14 -10.03 2.00 -3.63
C GLY A 14 -9.01 3.09 -3.36
N GLN A 15 -9.30 4.29 -3.85
CA GLN A 15 -8.52 5.49 -3.65
C GLN A 15 -9.45 6.65 -3.32
N LEU A 16 -9.04 7.51 -2.40
CA LEU A 16 -9.66 8.80 -2.17
C LEU A 16 -8.78 9.87 -2.81
N LEU A 17 -9.33 10.58 -3.79
CA LEU A 17 -8.61 11.58 -4.57
C LEU A 17 -9.23 12.96 -4.36
N VAL A 18 -8.41 13.94 -3.99
CA VAL A 18 -8.83 15.34 -3.90
C VAL A 18 -8.84 15.94 -5.31
N ARG A 19 -9.96 16.56 -5.67
CA ARG A 19 -10.14 17.31 -6.91
C ARG A 19 -10.28 18.79 -6.58
N THR A 20 -9.62 19.63 -7.33
CA THR A 20 -9.74 21.09 -7.22
C THR A 20 -10.26 21.65 -8.52
N ALA A 21 -11.00 22.77 -8.48
CA ALA A 21 -11.30 23.52 -9.69
C ALA A 21 -9.97 23.97 -10.32
N ALA A 22 -9.81 23.77 -11.63
CA ALA A 22 -8.66 24.31 -12.33
C ALA A 22 -8.61 25.83 -12.12
N PRO A 23 -7.45 26.45 -11.84
CA PRO A 23 -7.37 27.90 -11.80
C PRO A 23 -7.85 28.45 -13.16
N ALA A 24 -8.79 29.41 -13.11
CA ALA A 24 -9.30 30.07 -14.30
C ALA A 24 -8.12 30.74 -15.03
N GLY A 25 -7.60 30.13 -16.09
CA GLY A 25 -6.58 30.74 -16.93
C GLY A 25 -5.43 29.83 -17.38
N THR A 26 -5.68 28.62 -17.88
CA THR A 26 -4.73 27.93 -18.78
C THR A 26 -5.48 26.99 -19.71
N VAL A 27 -6.27 27.57 -20.60
CA VAL A 27 -6.65 26.89 -21.85
C VAL A 27 -5.69 27.37 -22.91
N THR A 28 -4.56 26.69 -23.10
CA THR A 28 -3.72 26.80 -24.29
C THR A 28 -3.46 25.41 -24.84
N GLY A 29 -4.43 24.90 -25.57
CA GLY A 29 -4.28 23.76 -26.45
C GLY A 29 -5.16 23.99 -27.68
N PRO A 30 -4.66 23.77 -28.90
CA PRO A 30 -5.44 24.00 -30.12
C PRO A 30 -6.65 23.07 -30.19
N PRO A 31 -7.79 23.53 -30.73
CA PRO A 31 -8.96 22.68 -30.93
C PRO A 31 -8.71 21.72 -32.09
N GLY A 32 -9.00 20.46 -31.89
CA GLY A 32 -9.31 19.53 -32.95
C GLY A 32 -8.22 18.51 -33.29
N THR A 33 -8.46 17.30 -32.85
CA THR A 33 -8.55 16.12 -33.70
C THR A 33 -9.25 15.01 -32.92
N ASP A 34 -10.39 14.62 -33.46
CA ASP A 34 -11.18 13.46 -33.07
C ASP A 34 -10.38 12.18 -33.34
N PRO A 35 -10.14 11.31 -32.34
CA PRO A 35 -9.52 10.00 -32.59
C PRO A 35 -10.58 8.89 -32.68
N SER A 36 -11.54 9.00 -33.58
CA SER A 36 -12.35 7.87 -34.03
C SER A 36 -11.77 7.29 -35.31
N GLY A 37 -10.65 6.59 -35.22
CA GLY A 37 -10.05 5.84 -36.30
C GLY A 37 -9.56 4.50 -35.77
N ILE A 38 -10.47 3.55 -35.63
CA ILE A 38 -10.13 2.14 -35.47
C ILE A 38 -10.07 1.56 -36.88
N ASP A 39 -8.88 1.22 -37.33
CA ASP A 39 -8.68 0.36 -38.51
C ASP A 39 -8.37 -1.08 -38.04
N PRO A 40 -9.15 -2.08 -38.42
CA PRO A 40 -8.90 -3.48 -38.13
C PRO A 40 -8.34 -4.18 -39.39
N ALA A 41 -7.05 -4.40 -39.45
CA ALA A 41 -6.43 -5.42 -40.34
C ALA A 41 -5.02 -5.67 -39.83
N GLY A 42 -4.70 -6.79 -39.24
CA GLY A 42 -4.43 -8.06 -39.83
C GLY A 42 -3.03 -8.14 -40.46
N ALA A 43 -2.06 -8.81 -39.77
CA ALA A 43 -1.12 -9.73 -40.40
C ALA A 43 -0.05 -10.22 -39.42
N ASP A 44 -0.02 -11.51 -39.18
CA ASP A 44 1.11 -12.25 -38.60
C ASP A 44 2.29 -12.25 -39.57
N PRO A 45 3.54 -12.27 -39.10
CA PRO A 45 4.66 -12.76 -39.87
C PRO A 45 5.21 -14.10 -39.35
N PRO A 46 5.80 -14.91 -40.26
CA PRO A 46 6.17 -16.28 -39.99
C PRO A 46 7.55 -16.43 -39.35
N GLY A 47 7.76 -17.60 -38.70
CA GLY A 47 8.99 -17.99 -38.03
C GLY A 47 10.13 -18.43 -38.94
N ALA A 48 11.26 -18.54 -38.32
CA ALA A 48 12.41 -19.47 -38.54
C ALA A 48 13.56 -18.93 -37.68
N GLY A 49 14.13 -19.66 -36.73
CA GLY A 49 14.98 -20.82 -36.90
C GLY A 49 16.43 -20.40 -36.99
N ALA A 50 17.25 -20.57 -35.89
CA ALA A 50 18.56 -21.16 -35.98
C ALA A 50 19.30 -21.15 -34.61
N ARG A 51 19.97 -22.24 -34.35
CA ARG A 51 20.80 -22.62 -33.20
C ARG A 51 22.15 -21.89 -33.25
N GLY A 52 22.74 -21.69 -32.09
CA GLY A 52 24.15 -21.27 -31.96
C GLY A 52 24.62 -21.40 -30.52
N ASP A 53 25.42 -22.44 -30.24
CA ASP A 53 26.17 -22.68 -29.02
C ASP A 53 27.24 -21.60 -28.81
N GLY A 54 27.50 -21.25 -27.55
CA GLY A 54 28.63 -20.41 -27.18
C GLY A 54 28.69 -20.14 -25.69
N GLY A 55 29.44 -20.94 -24.94
CA GLY A 55 29.72 -20.76 -23.53
C GLY A 55 30.53 -19.47 -23.27
N GLY A 56 30.14 -18.76 -22.24
CA GLY A 56 30.84 -17.59 -21.72
C GLY A 56 30.34 -17.28 -20.33
N SER A 57 31.25 -17.37 -19.36
CA SER A 57 31.06 -17.05 -17.96
C SER A 57 30.54 -15.60 -17.79
N PRO A 58 29.48 -15.33 -17.05
CA PRO A 58 29.08 -13.97 -16.78
C PRO A 58 29.38 -13.58 -15.34
N ASN A 59 30.59 -13.11 -15.13
CA ASN A 59 30.86 -12.18 -14.06
C ASN A 59 31.44 -10.93 -14.72
N ALA A 60 30.57 -10.07 -15.19
CA ALA A 60 30.92 -8.72 -15.61
C ALA A 60 29.85 -7.77 -15.02
N ASP A 61 30.37 -6.78 -14.33
CA ASP A 61 29.67 -5.61 -13.83
C ASP A 61 28.55 -5.16 -14.77
N LEU A 62 27.30 -5.33 -14.30
CA LEU A 62 26.18 -4.63 -14.93
C LEU A 62 26.28 -3.18 -14.46
N PRO A 63 26.50 -2.22 -15.36
CA PRO A 63 26.41 -0.81 -15.03
C PRO A 63 25.01 -0.55 -14.49
N ALA A 64 24.95 0.28 -13.44
CA ALA A 64 23.68 0.86 -13.00
C ALA A 64 23.02 1.48 -14.22
N PRO A 65 21.72 1.29 -14.44
CA PRO A 65 21.04 1.95 -15.55
C PRO A 65 21.16 3.46 -15.34
N ASP A 66 21.90 4.07 -16.23
CA ASP A 66 22.06 5.51 -16.33
C ASP A 66 20.70 6.18 -16.33
N GLY A 67 20.51 7.14 -15.42
CA GLY A 67 19.71 8.33 -15.62
C GLY A 67 18.26 8.19 -16.13
N ALA A 68 17.64 7.01 -16.03
CA ALA A 68 16.23 6.91 -16.29
C ALA A 68 15.50 7.62 -15.14
N HIS A 69 15.13 8.89 -15.38
CA HIS A 69 14.09 9.53 -14.61
C HIS A 69 12.93 8.54 -14.47
N PRO A 70 12.35 8.40 -13.27
CA PRO A 70 11.15 7.60 -13.12
C PRO A 70 10.15 8.08 -14.19
N PRO A 71 9.42 7.14 -14.85
CA PRO A 71 8.46 7.54 -15.87
C PRO A 71 7.54 8.57 -15.25
N ASP A 72 7.39 9.71 -15.89
CA ASP A 72 6.46 10.74 -15.49
C ASP A 72 5.05 10.18 -15.64
N LEU A 73 4.51 9.67 -14.55
CA LEU A 73 3.18 9.08 -14.49
C LEU A 73 2.07 10.14 -14.63
N THR A 74 2.43 11.42 -14.53
CA THR A 74 1.50 12.50 -14.87
C THR A 74 1.27 12.57 -16.38
N ALA A 75 2.23 12.09 -17.16
CA ALA A 75 2.10 11.96 -18.63
C ALA A 75 1.33 10.70 -19.05
N THR A 76 1.20 9.70 -18.18
CA THR A 76 0.28 8.59 -18.44
C THR A 76 -1.14 9.09 -18.21
N ARG A 77 -1.94 9.13 -19.24
CA ARG A 77 -3.36 9.55 -19.23
C ARG A 77 -4.25 8.56 -18.45
N ALA A 78 -3.86 8.18 -17.24
CA ALA A 78 -4.75 7.48 -16.35
C ALA A 78 -5.79 8.49 -15.83
N PRO A 79 -7.08 8.37 -16.15
CA PRO A 79 -8.10 9.35 -15.77
C PRO A 79 -8.19 9.56 -14.26
N THR A 80 -7.66 8.63 -13.47
CA THR A 80 -7.57 8.68 -12.02
C THR A 80 -6.54 9.68 -11.50
N LEU A 81 -5.56 10.09 -12.33
CA LEU A 81 -4.50 11.04 -11.99
C LEU A 81 -4.86 12.49 -12.30
N VAL A 82 -5.98 12.71 -12.99
CA VAL A 82 -6.42 14.05 -13.37
C VAL A 82 -7.12 14.72 -12.20
N ARG A 83 -6.61 15.86 -11.76
CA ARG A 83 -7.18 16.66 -10.66
C ARG A 83 -8.34 17.54 -11.09
N ASP A 84 -8.66 17.61 -12.36
CA ASP A 84 -9.72 18.44 -12.91
C ASP A 84 -11.11 17.90 -12.49
N LEU A 85 -11.92 18.76 -11.89
CA LEU A 85 -13.29 18.46 -11.48
C LEU A 85 -14.21 18.15 -12.67
N SER A 86 -13.93 18.68 -13.86
CA SER A 86 -14.74 18.47 -15.06
C SER A 86 -14.66 17.04 -15.58
N LEU A 87 -13.60 16.30 -15.24
CA LEU A 87 -13.40 14.95 -15.71
C LEU A 87 -13.95 13.91 -14.73
N ARG A 88 -14.69 12.94 -15.24
CA ARG A 88 -15.11 11.77 -14.48
C ARG A 88 -14.03 10.67 -14.61
N PRO A 89 -13.30 10.35 -13.55
CA PRO A 89 -12.34 9.27 -13.62
C PRO A 89 -13.04 7.92 -13.86
N ARG A 90 -12.38 7.05 -14.62
CA ARG A 90 -12.84 5.67 -14.77
C ARG A 90 -12.94 5.03 -13.37
N HIS A 91 -14.00 4.26 -13.12
CA HIS A 91 -14.27 3.62 -11.83
C HIS A 91 -14.58 4.59 -10.67
N LEU A 92 -15.01 5.83 -10.95
CA LEU A 92 -15.58 6.71 -9.96
C LEU A 92 -16.82 6.07 -9.34
N ARG A 93 -16.84 5.93 -8.02
CA ARG A 93 -17.97 5.37 -7.25
C ARG A 93 -18.78 6.44 -6.56
N VAL A 94 -18.08 7.36 -5.89
CA VAL A 94 -18.70 8.47 -5.19
C VAL A 94 -17.88 9.73 -5.44
N ARG A 95 -18.56 10.85 -5.62
CA ARG A 95 -17.99 12.20 -5.59
C ARG A 95 -18.69 13.01 -4.52
N LEU A 96 -17.94 13.46 -3.54
CA LEU A 96 -18.40 14.40 -2.53
C LEU A 96 -17.97 15.81 -2.95
N HIS A 97 -18.91 16.68 -3.23
CA HIS A 97 -18.64 18.08 -3.52
C HIS A 97 -18.41 18.84 -2.22
N LEU A 98 -17.27 19.53 -2.14
CA LEU A 98 -16.89 20.31 -0.98
C LEU A 98 -17.15 21.78 -1.30
N GLY A 99 -18.05 22.40 -0.53
CA GLY A 99 -18.35 23.82 -0.59
C GLY A 99 -17.34 24.63 0.24
N PRO A 100 -17.40 25.97 0.17
CA PRO A 100 -16.63 26.84 1.04
C PRO A 100 -17.02 26.60 2.52
N ARG A 101 -16.05 26.74 3.42
CA ARG A 101 -16.36 26.71 4.85
C ARG A 101 -17.23 27.92 5.22
N PRO A 102 -18.19 27.76 6.13
CA PRO A 102 -18.91 28.90 6.69
C PRO A 102 -17.91 29.89 7.29
N GLY A 103 -17.88 31.12 6.76
CA GLY A 103 -16.97 32.19 7.20
C GLY A 103 -15.72 32.40 6.32
N ASP A 104 -15.53 31.65 5.25
CA ASP A 104 -14.44 31.87 4.28
C ASP A 104 -14.78 33.03 3.33
N PRO A 105 -14.03 34.15 3.35
CA PRO A 105 -14.38 35.37 2.59
C PRO A 105 -14.14 35.27 1.08
N ALA A 106 -13.63 34.18 0.55
CA ALA A 106 -13.00 34.15 -0.77
C ALA A 106 -13.79 33.39 -1.86
N THR A 107 -15.01 32.93 -1.62
CA THR A 107 -15.72 32.16 -2.63
C THR A 107 -17.10 32.76 -2.94
N GLY A 108 -17.18 33.35 -4.13
CA GLY A 108 -18.47 33.67 -4.74
C GLY A 108 -19.38 32.43 -4.79
N ALA A 109 -20.68 32.70 -4.69
CA ALA A 109 -21.74 31.70 -4.42
C ALA A 109 -21.93 30.57 -5.46
N ASP A 110 -21.09 30.44 -6.46
CA ASP A 110 -21.36 29.60 -7.63
C ASP A 110 -20.37 28.44 -7.82
N GLY A 111 -20.62 27.34 -7.12
CA GLY A 111 -20.05 26.05 -7.45
C GLY A 111 -19.13 25.41 -6.39
N PRO A 112 -18.86 24.10 -6.51
CA PRO A 112 -17.98 23.41 -5.59
C PRO A 112 -16.51 23.81 -5.82
N VAL A 113 -15.84 24.20 -4.74
CA VAL A 113 -14.40 24.60 -4.77
C VAL A 113 -13.49 23.39 -4.92
N ALA A 114 -13.94 22.25 -4.44
CA ALA A 114 -13.20 20.98 -4.50
C ALA A 114 -14.17 19.78 -4.47
N ALA A 115 -13.65 18.61 -4.73
CA ALA A 115 -14.37 17.37 -4.52
C ALA A 115 -13.43 16.29 -3.97
N LEU A 116 -14.02 15.34 -3.25
CA LEU A 116 -13.37 14.11 -2.83
C LEU A 116 -13.98 12.95 -3.62
N ASP A 117 -13.19 12.32 -4.46
CA ASP A 117 -13.58 11.19 -5.28
C ASP A 117 -13.18 9.87 -4.65
N LEU A 118 -14.13 8.97 -4.43
CA LEU A 118 -13.86 7.55 -4.20
C LEU A 118 -13.80 6.85 -5.56
N VAL A 119 -12.62 6.37 -5.94
CA VAL A 119 -12.37 5.61 -7.16
C VAL A 119 -12.01 4.19 -6.76
N ASP A 120 -12.75 3.18 -7.23
CA ASP A 120 -12.49 1.78 -6.89
C ASP A 120 -12.80 0.85 -8.07
N GLN A 121 -11.77 0.24 -8.63
CA GLN A 121 -11.87 -0.67 -9.77
C GLN A 121 -12.54 -2.00 -9.39
N ARG A 122 -12.22 -2.54 -8.22
CA ARG A 122 -12.65 -3.88 -7.78
C ARG A 122 -13.94 -3.87 -6.96
N MET A 123 -14.47 -2.69 -6.63
CA MET A 123 -15.69 -2.52 -5.83
C MET A 123 -15.62 -3.19 -4.43
N LEU A 124 -14.44 -3.20 -3.83
CA LEU A 124 -14.21 -3.73 -2.48
C LEU A 124 -14.21 -2.64 -1.41
N GLY A 125 -14.21 -1.39 -1.83
CA GLY A 125 -14.33 -0.23 -0.96
C GLY A 125 -15.77 0.18 -0.73
N GLY A 126 -16.00 1.07 0.22
CA GLY A 126 -17.33 1.59 0.53
C GLY A 126 -17.29 2.81 1.43
N LEU A 127 -18.42 3.49 1.48
CA LEU A 127 -18.67 4.59 2.41
C LEU A 127 -19.89 4.22 3.27
N HIS A 128 -19.79 4.49 4.57
CA HIS A 128 -20.93 4.35 5.47
C HIS A 128 -20.83 5.34 6.63
N LEU A 129 -21.94 5.61 7.27
CA LEU A 129 -21.98 6.36 8.52
C LEU A 129 -21.88 5.42 9.71
N ALA A 130 -21.10 5.81 10.71
CA ALA A 130 -21.01 5.09 11.96
C ALA A 130 -21.02 6.08 13.14
N PRO A 131 -21.65 5.74 14.27
CA PRO A 131 -21.54 6.55 15.47
C PRO A 131 -20.09 6.53 15.97
N LEU A 132 -19.67 7.65 16.55
CA LEU A 132 -18.41 7.76 17.26
C LEU A 132 -18.55 7.18 18.68
N VAL A 133 -17.59 6.39 19.10
CA VAL A 133 -17.52 5.81 20.44
C VAL A 133 -16.15 6.06 21.06
N PRO A 134 -16.03 6.11 22.40
CA PRO A 134 -14.74 6.30 23.08
C PRO A 134 -13.73 5.22 22.71
N THR A 135 -12.46 5.58 22.57
CA THR A 135 -11.34 4.64 22.46
C THR A 135 -11.16 3.90 23.78
N ALA A 136 -10.75 2.64 23.74
CA ALA A 136 -10.57 1.82 24.92
C ALA A 136 -9.44 2.30 25.87
N ASP A 137 -8.47 3.02 25.32
CA ASP A 137 -7.28 3.51 26.04
C ASP A 137 -7.31 5.02 26.32
N GLY A 138 -8.40 5.70 25.97
CA GLY A 138 -8.58 7.12 26.20
C GLY A 138 -7.67 8.05 25.38
N ALA A 139 -6.87 7.49 24.46
CA ALA A 139 -6.03 8.28 23.55
C ALA A 139 -6.77 8.57 22.23
N PRO A 140 -6.36 9.57 21.44
CA PRO A 140 -6.96 9.89 20.13
C PRO A 140 -7.17 8.65 19.27
N GLY A 141 -8.30 8.55 18.58
CA GLY A 141 -8.64 7.41 17.73
C GLY A 141 -7.86 7.36 16.41
N GLY A 142 -7.18 8.45 16.04
CA GLY A 142 -6.42 8.56 14.81
C GLY A 142 -5.59 9.85 14.76
N ARG A 143 -5.05 10.17 13.59
CA ARG A 143 -4.15 11.34 13.41
C ARG A 143 -4.87 12.61 12.96
N GLY A 144 -6.11 12.67 12.86
CA GLY A 144 -6.82 13.86 12.35
C GLY A 144 -7.53 14.66 13.43
N ASP A 145 -7.70 14.08 14.61
CA ASP A 145 -8.44 14.66 15.72
C ASP A 145 -7.80 14.20 17.03
N GLU A 146 -7.77 15.10 18.01
CA GLU A 146 -7.27 14.80 19.37
C GLU A 146 -8.33 14.15 20.27
N ALA A 147 -9.58 14.11 19.83
CA ALA A 147 -10.64 13.47 20.59
C ALA A 147 -10.40 11.96 20.73
N PRO A 148 -10.61 11.37 21.94
CA PRO A 148 -10.46 9.96 22.17
C PRO A 148 -11.66 9.17 21.62
N LEU A 149 -11.98 9.36 20.36
CA LEU A 149 -13.14 8.81 19.67
C LEU A 149 -12.73 8.05 18.42
N LEU A 150 -13.46 6.99 18.08
CA LEU A 150 -13.32 6.25 16.83
C LEU A 150 -14.69 5.78 16.34
N PRO A 151 -14.86 5.51 15.02
CA PRO A 151 -16.09 4.93 14.51
C PRO A 151 -16.37 3.56 15.15
N ALA A 152 -17.61 3.31 15.58
CA ALA A 152 -18.00 2.04 16.20
C ALA A 152 -17.69 0.83 15.32
N SER A 153 -17.74 1.00 13.99
CA SER A 153 -17.40 -0.03 13.03
C SER A 153 -15.89 -0.39 13.03
N ALA A 154 -15.03 0.41 13.63
CA ALA A 154 -13.57 0.22 13.67
C ALA A 154 -13.04 -0.28 15.04
N THR A 155 -13.90 -0.49 16.04
CA THR A 155 -13.49 -0.88 17.41
C THR A 155 -12.75 -2.22 17.49
N HIS A 156 -12.94 -3.10 16.53
CA HIS A 156 -12.28 -4.39 16.43
C HIS A 156 -10.86 -4.31 15.81
N ILE A 157 -10.48 -3.15 15.29
CA ILE A 157 -9.16 -2.90 14.69
C ILE A 157 -8.24 -2.36 15.78
N ALA A 158 -7.10 -3.00 15.98
CA ALA A 158 -6.08 -2.52 16.90
C ALA A 158 -5.40 -1.24 16.36
N ARG A 159 -4.65 -0.54 17.21
CA ARG A 159 -3.82 0.60 16.77
C ARG A 159 -2.81 0.17 15.71
N ASP A 160 -2.55 1.08 14.78
CA ASP A 160 -1.52 0.90 13.73
C ASP A 160 -0.13 0.75 14.36
N LEU A 161 0.75 -0.03 13.72
CA LEU A 161 2.12 -0.23 14.19
C LEU A 161 2.93 1.09 14.29
N LEU A 162 2.55 2.12 13.57
CA LEU A 162 3.19 3.43 13.60
C LEU A 162 2.44 4.46 14.46
N ASP A 163 1.38 4.04 15.14
CA ASP A 163 0.63 4.92 16.06
C ASP A 163 1.49 5.22 17.30
N PRO A 164 1.68 6.52 17.66
CA PRO A 164 2.44 6.89 18.85
C PRO A 164 1.84 6.39 20.17
N HIS A 165 0.54 6.09 20.19
CA HIS A 165 -0.18 5.57 21.36
C HIS A 165 -0.24 4.03 21.40
N LEU A 166 0.50 3.33 20.51
CA LEU A 166 0.52 1.88 20.50
C LEU A 166 1.17 1.33 21.78
N ASP A 167 0.44 0.49 22.53
CA ASP A 167 1.01 -0.34 23.58
C ASP A 167 1.81 -1.51 22.96
N GLU A 168 3.09 -1.25 22.63
CA GLU A 168 3.98 -2.27 22.04
C GLU A 168 4.17 -3.46 23.00
N ALA A 169 4.22 -3.21 24.31
CA ALA A 169 4.40 -4.29 25.31
C ALA A 169 3.19 -5.22 25.33
N GLY A 170 1.99 -4.68 25.28
CA GLY A 170 0.75 -5.45 25.16
C GLY A 170 0.67 -6.24 23.86
N VAL A 171 1.08 -5.65 22.73
CA VAL A 171 1.17 -6.38 21.44
C VAL A 171 2.15 -7.54 21.54
N VAL A 172 3.35 -7.33 22.09
CA VAL A 172 4.34 -8.40 22.33
C VAL A 172 3.75 -9.50 23.21
N GLY A 173 3.02 -9.15 24.27
CA GLY A 173 2.34 -10.09 25.15
C GLY A 173 1.32 -10.95 24.40
N ARG A 174 0.42 -10.32 23.66
CA ARG A 174 -0.62 -11.01 22.85
C ARG A 174 0.00 -11.94 21.80
N MET A 175 1.03 -11.49 21.09
CA MET A 175 1.71 -12.34 20.11
C MET A 175 2.33 -13.57 20.77
N ARG A 176 2.98 -13.41 21.92
CA ARG A 176 3.68 -14.49 22.64
C ARG A 176 2.75 -15.48 23.33
N SER A 177 1.53 -15.12 23.65
CA SER A 177 0.53 -16.06 24.20
C SER A 177 -0.11 -16.96 23.13
N SER A 178 0.25 -16.80 21.84
CA SER A 178 -0.40 -17.50 20.74
C SER A 178 0.46 -18.61 20.14
N ARG A 179 -0.20 -19.74 19.81
CA ARG A 179 0.39 -20.87 19.07
C ARG A 179 0.41 -20.63 17.55
N ARG A 180 -0.21 -19.58 17.08
CA ARG A 180 -0.26 -19.24 15.66
C ARG A 180 1.13 -18.86 15.14
N ALA A 181 1.34 -19.06 13.83
CA ALA A 181 2.54 -18.62 13.15
C ALA A 181 2.70 -17.08 13.24
N VAL A 182 3.91 -16.59 13.50
CA VAL A 182 4.17 -15.16 13.71
C VAL A 182 3.74 -14.31 12.51
N LYS A 183 3.85 -14.82 11.29
CA LYS A 183 3.33 -14.13 10.12
C LYS A 183 1.81 -13.92 10.21
N THR A 184 1.07 -14.94 10.63
CA THR A 184 -0.39 -14.83 10.79
C THR A 184 -0.77 -13.82 11.88
N LEU A 185 0.04 -13.74 12.96
CA LEU A 185 -0.15 -12.75 14.02
C LEU A 185 0.11 -11.32 13.54
N LEU A 186 1.13 -11.10 12.70
CA LEU A 186 1.40 -9.80 12.09
C LEU A 186 0.30 -9.33 11.14
N LEU A 187 -0.39 -10.27 10.48
CA LEU A 187 -1.48 -9.97 9.57
C LEU A 187 -2.83 -9.78 10.26
N ASP A 188 -2.90 -10.06 11.56
CA ASP A 188 -4.11 -9.94 12.36
C ASP A 188 -4.31 -8.49 12.83
N GLN A 189 -5.21 -7.79 12.15
CA GLN A 189 -5.49 -6.38 12.41
C GLN A 189 -6.12 -6.13 13.79
N GLY A 190 -6.56 -7.18 14.49
CA GLY A 190 -7.00 -7.12 15.89
C GLY A 190 -5.84 -7.20 16.91
N ILE A 191 -4.63 -7.56 16.47
CA ILE A 191 -3.42 -7.57 17.30
C ILE A 191 -2.63 -6.27 17.11
N VAL A 192 -2.34 -5.93 15.86
CA VAL A 192 -1.69 -4.69 15.42
C VAL A 192 -2.11 -4.40 13.99
N SER A 193 -2.54 -3.18 13.69
CA SER A 193 -2.99 -2.85 12.35
C SER A 193 -1.90 -2.25 11.47
N GLY A 194 -2.22 -2.01 10.19
CA GLY A 194 -1.35 -1.43 9.19
C GLY A 194 -0.40 -2.41 8.50
N ILE A 195 -0.26 -3.64 8.99
CA ILE A 195 0.67 -4.63 8.44
C ILE A 195 -0.06 -5.52 7.42
N GLY A 196 0.27 -5.32 6.14
CA GLY A 196 -0.12 -6.22 5.05
C GLY A 196 0.94 -7.29 4.75
N ASN A 197 0.66 -8.16 3.74
CA ASN A 197 1.52 -9.28 3.39
C ASN A 197 2.95 -8.85 3.03
N ILE A 198 3.10 -7.70 2.36
CA ILE A 198 4.39 -7.13 1.97
C ILE A 198 5.20 -6.77 3.21
N TYR A 199 4.63 -5.96 4.10
CA TYR A 199 5.33 -5.50 5.31
C TYR A 199 5.63 -6.63 6.28
N ALA A 200 4.75 -7.65 6.37
CA ALA A 200 5.01 -8.85 7.16
C ALA A 200 6.24 -9.61 6.67
N ASP A 201 6.37 -9.87 5.36
CA ASP A 201 7.51 -10.59 4.81
C ASP A 201 8.81 -9.79 4.91
N GLU A 202 8.78 -8.50 4.57
CA GLU A 202 9.94 -7.61 4.65
C GLU A 202 10.41 -7.43 6.11
N GLY A 203 9.48 -7.24 7.05
CA GLY A 203 9.78 -7.12 8.47
C GLY A 203 10.37 -8.40 9.05
N LEU A 204 9.81 -9.56 8.72
CA LEU A 204 10.33 -10.86 9.13
C LEU A 204 11.72 -11.14 8.56
N TRP A 205 11.98 -10.75 7.30
CA TRP A 205 13.31 -10.84 6.72
C TRP A 205 14.32 -9.92 7.41
N ALA A 206 13.91 -8.68 7.68
CA ALA A 206 14.76 -7.73 8.40
C ALA A 206 15.11 -8.24 9.80
N ALA A 207 14.12 -8.79 10.52
CA ALA A 207 14.27 -9.39 11.83
C ALA A 207 14.96 -10.78 11.83
N ARG A 208 15.24 -11.38 10.66
CA ARG A 208 15.79 -12.72 10.51
C ARG A 208 14.96 -13.82 11.18
N VAL A 209 13.65 -13.70 11.13
CA VAL A 209 12.70 -14.66 11.72
C VAL A 209 11.86 -15.29 10.63
N HIS A 210 11.74 -16.62 10.64
CA HIS A 210 10.88 -17.34 9.71
C HIS A 210 9.41 -17.21 10.12
N GLY A 211 8.52 -16.97 9.15
CA GLY A 211 7.11 -16.69 9.39
C GLY A 211 6.33 -17.83 10.05
N LEU A 212 6.79 -19.08 9.96
CA LEU A 212 6.17 -20.24 10.62
C LEU A 212 6.49 -20.36 12.12
N ARG A 213 7.45 -19.61 12.67
CA ARG A 213 7.68 -19.68 14.12
C ARG A 213 6.43 -19.27 14.87
N ARG A 214 6.07 -20.04 15.89
CA ARG A 214 4.91 -19.74 16.73
C ARG A 214 5.21 -18.57 17.64
N GLY A 215 4.19 -17.78 17.96
CA GLY A 215 4.33 -16.66 18.88
C GLY A 215 4.89 -17.09 20.25
N GLU A 216 4.38 -18.20 20.82
CA GLU A 216 4.82 -18.76 22.09
C GLU A 216 6.31 -19.19 22.13
N GLU A 217 6.88 -19.49 20.97
CA GLU A 217 8.29 -19.91 20.84
C GLU A 217 9.26 -18.71 20.77
N LEU A 218 8.73 -17.50 20.64
CA LEU A 218 9.53 -16.29 20.52
C LEU A 218 9.77 -15.64 21.88
N GLY A 219 11.03 -15.32 22.17
CA GLY A 219 11.33 -14.49 23.32
C GLY A 219 10.85 -13.04 23.14
N PRO A 220 10.59 -12.28 24.24
CA PRO A 220 10.07 -10.92 24.17
C PRO A 220 10.94 -9.99 23.32
N ARG A 221 12.26 -10.07 23.44
CA ARG A 221 13.22 -9.27 22.65
C ARG A 221 13.13 -9.57 21.15
N VAL A 222 12.86 -10.83 20.77
CA VAL A 222 12.72 -11.22 19.35
C VAL A 222 11.43 -10.69 18.79
N THR A 223 10.33 -10.80 19.55
CA THR A 223 9.01 -10.28 19.15
C THR A 223 9.05 -8.76 18.98
N ALA A 224 9.59 -8.03 19.95
CA ALA A 224 9.78 -6.59 19.86
C ALA A 224 10.68 -6.19 18.66
N ARG A 225 11.74 -6.97 18.37
CA ARG A 225 12.55 -6.73 17.17
C ARG A 225 11.74 -6.90 15.88
N ILE A 226 10.87 -7.91 15.80
CA ILE A 226 10.01 -8.08 14.62
C ILE A 226 9.13 -6.84 14.40
N LEU A 227 8.48 -6.33 15.45
CA LEU A 227 7.64 -5.12 15.37
C LEU A 227 8.48 -3.91 14.94
N ARG A 228 9.63 -3.68 15.58
CA ARG A 228 10.51 -2.56 15.26
C ARG A 228 11.03 -2.59 13.81
N GLU A 229 11.48 -3.77 13.35
CA GLU A 229 11.97 -3.91 11.96
C GLU A 229 10.83 -3.73 10.96
N THR A 230 9.62 -4.23 11.25
CA THR A 230 8.44 -4.02 10.41
C THR A 230 8.07 -2.54 10.36
N ALA A 231 8.04 -1.85 11.50
CA ALA A 231 7.81 -0.40 11.56
C ALA A 231 8.85 0.37 10.74
N GLY A 232 10.12 -0.05 10.79
CA GLY A 232 11.19 0.52 9.96
C GLY A 232 10.94 0.35 8.46
N VAL A 233 10.43 -0.80 8.03
CA VAL A 233 10.02 -1.02 6.64
C VAL A 233 8.87 -0.11 6.25
N MET A 234 7.83 0.01 7.11
CA MET A 234 6.66 0.85 6.85
C MET A 234 7.04 2.33 6.74
N ARG A 235 7.90 2.84 7.64
CA ARG A 235 8.38 4.24 7.57
C ARG A 235 9.10 4.53 6.26
N ARG A 236 10.03 3.64 5.82
CA ARG A 236 10.70 3.79 4.52
C ARG A 236 9.73 3.73 3.35
N ALA A 237 8.65 2.97 3.46
CA ALA A 237 7.61 2.95 2.43
C ALA A 237 6.86 4.28 2.36
N LEU A 238 6.53 4.88 3.51
CA LEU A 238 5.88 6.20 3.57
C LEU A 238 6.75 7.31 2.95
N GLU A 239 8.07 7.29 3.18
CA GLU A 239 9.02 8.26 2.61
C GLU A 239 9.00 8.30 1.08
N VAL A 240 8.57 7.23 0.42
CA VAL A 240 8.55 7.10 -1.04
C VAL A 240 7.15 6.89 -1.62
N GLY A 241 6.11 7.30 -0.90
CA GLY A 241 4.73 7.26 -1.38
C GLY A 241 4.07 5.87 -1.39
N GLY A 242 4.62 4.89 -0.66
CA GLY A 242 3.99 3.58 -0.47
C GLY A 242 4.49 2.45 -1.39
N THR A 243 3.80 1.32 -1.36
CA THR A 243 4.17 0.05 -2.04
C THR A 243 3.32 -0.20 -3.29
N SER A 244 3.19 0.77 -4.17
CA SER A 244 2.40 0.56 -5.39
C SER A 244 3.10 -0.42 -6.33
N PHE A 245 2.42 -1.54 -6.63
CA PHE A 245 2.80 -2.47 -7.71
C PHE A 245 2.06 -2.19 -9.00
N ASP A 246 1.03 -1.38 -8.94
CA ASP A 246 0.17 -1.05 -10.07
C ASP A 246 0.18 0.46 -10.25
N ALA A 247 0.29 0.94 -11.48
CA ALA A 247 0.18 2.36 -11.83
C ALA A 247 -1.15 3.00 -11.39
N LEU A 248 -2.10 2.18 -10.94
CA LEU A 248 -3.40 2.61 -10.38
C LEU A 248 -3.32 3.00 -8.89
N TYR A 249 -2.24 2.67 -8.18
CA TYR A 249 -2.06 3.06 -6.78
C TYR A 249 -1.16 4.28 -6.71
N VAL A 250 -1.77 5.42 -6.51
CA VAL A 250 -1.11 6.72 -6.36
C VAL A 250 -1.48 7.32 -5.01
N ASP A 251 -0.64 8.21 -4.50
CA ASP A 251 -0.97 9.01 -3.32
C ASP A 251 -2.06 10.05 -3.63
N VAL A 252 -2.43 10.84 -2.63
CA VAL A 252 -3.46 11.89 -2.79
C VAL A 252 -3.08 12.98 -3.79
N GLU A 253 -1.78 13.12 -4.08
CA GLU A 253 -1.22 14.02 -5.09
C GLU A 253 -1.13 13.37 -6.48
N GLY A 254 -1.39 12.06 -6.60
CA GLY A 254 -1.34 11.32 -7.85
C GLY A 254 0.05 10.77 -8.19
N ALA A 255 0.99 10.77 -7.24
CA ALA A 255 2.31 10.19 -7.44
C ALA A 255 2.34 8.69 -7.15
N ALA A 256 3.04 7.90 -7.97
CA ALA A 256 3.19 6.47 -7.78
C ALA A 256 4.21 6.14 -6.70
N GLY A 257 3.86 5.18 -5.81
CA GLY A 257 4.77 4.70 -4.80
C GLY A 257 5.92 3.87 -5.40
N PHE A 258 7.16 4.29 -5.12
CA PHE A 258 8.38 3.62 -5.65
C PHE A 258 8.94 2.52 -4.74
N PHE A 259 8.32 2.21 -3.62
CA PHE A 259 8.85 1.26 -2.65
C PHE A 259 8.95 -0.17 -3.19
N ALA A 260 8.12 -0.56 -4.16
CA ALA A 260 8.16 -1.89 -4.80
C ALA A 260 9.56 -2.27 -5.33
N ARG A 261 10.32 -1.32 -5.84
CA ARG A 261 11.69 -1.53 -6.36
C ARG A 261 12.73 -1.80 -5.26
N ARG A 262 12.42 -1.45 -3.99
CA ARG A 262 13.33 -1.58 -2.84
C ARG A 262 13.05 -2.82 -2.00
N LEU A 263 12.06 -3.64 -2.34
CA LEU A 263 11.71 -4.84 -1.58
C LEU A 263 12.87 -5.85 -1.55
N ALA A 264 13.09 -6.44 -0.38
CA ALA A 264 14.19 -7.37 -0.14
C ALA A 264 13.81 -8.82 -0.45
N VAL A 265 12.56 -9.22 -0.17
CA VAL A 265 12.10 -10.61 -0.35
C VAL A 265 10.76 -10.73 -1.04
N TYR A 266 9.81 -9.83 -0.80
CA TYR A 266 8.47 -9.94 -1.38
C TYR A 266 8.51 -9.84 -2.90
N GLY A 267 7.87 -10.81 -3.59
CA GLY A 267 7.87 -10.89 -5.05
C GLY A 267 9.21 -11.31 -5.68
N ARG A 268 10.20 -11.74 -4.88
CA ARG A 268 11.56 -12.03 -5.34
C ARG A 268 11.97 -13.50 -5.18
N ALA A 269 11.02 -14.43 -5.12
CA ALA A 269 11.31 -15.86 -5.07
C ALA A 269 12.21 -16.28 -6.25
N GLY A 270 13.23 -17.11 -5.98
CA GLY A 270 14.27 -17.51 -6.96
C GLY A 270 15.43 -16.54 -7.10
N LEU A 271 15.27 -15.24 -6.79
CA LEU A 271 16.33 -14.25 -6.87
C LEU A 271 17.28 -14.34 -5.65
N PRO A 272 18.52 -13.87 -5.78
CA PRO A 272 19.48 -13.89 -4.67
C PRO A 272 19.03 -12.98 -3.52
N CYS A 273 19.20 -13.47 -2.29
CA CYS A 273 19.00 -12.68 -1.08
C CYS A 273 20.00 -11.53 -1.02
N ARG A 274 19.52 -10.31 -0.84
CA ARG A 274 20.35 -9.10 -0.76
C ARG A 274 21.37 -9.12 0.40
N ARG A 275 21.21 -10.03 1.38
CA ARG A 275 22.11 -10.13 2.55
C ARG A 275 23.18 -11.21 2.41
N CYS A 276 22.83 -12.36 1.78
CA CYS A 276 23.72 -13.52 1.78
C CYS A 276 23.82 -14.27 0.44
N GLY A 277 23.20 -13.78 -0.63
CA GLY A 277 23.23 -14.36 -1.95
C GLY A 277 22.40 -15.64 -2.15
N THR A 278 21.93 -16.28 -1.07
CA THR A 278 21.13 -17.52 -1.18
C THR A 278 19.82 -17.25 -1.92
N PRO A 279 19.40 -18.11 -2.87
CA PRO A 279 18.13 -17.97 -3.55
C PRO A 279 16.94 -17.92 -2.55
N LEU A 280 16.09 -16.92 -2.72
CA LEU A 280 14.88 -16.73 -1.92
C LEU A 280 13.85 -17.82 -2.26
N ARG A 281 13.07 -18.21 -1.27
CA ARG A 281 11.99 -19.18 -1.41
C ARG A 281 10.65 -18.56 -1.08
N SER A 282 9.58 -19.20 -1.54
CA SER A 282 8.20 -18.86 -1.19
C SER A 282 7.46 -20.12 -0.77
N GLU A 283 6.61 -19.97 0.27
CA GLU A 283 5.66 -21.00 0.72
C GLU A 283 4.36 -20.34 1.15
N ALA A 284 3.31 -21.12 1.42
CA ALA A 284 2.05 -20.60 1.93
C ALA A 284 2.01 -20.68 3.46
N ILE A 285 1.60 -19.59 4.11
CA ILE A 285 1.33 -19.53 5.57
C ILE A 285 -0.03 -18.86 5.76
N GLY A 286 -0.99 -19.57 6.34
CA GLY A 286 -2.32 -19.02 6.60
C GLY A 286 -3.05 -18.54 5.34
N GLY A 287 -2.88 -19.23 4.23
CA GLY A 287 -3.50 -18.87 2.93
C GLY A 287 -2.82 -17.68 2.21
N ARG A 288 -1.71 -17.17 2.71
CA ARG A 288 -0.93 -16.08 2.09
C ARG A 288 0.47 -16.55 1.70
N SER A 289 0.98 -16.04 0.58
CA SER A 289 2.38 -16.29 0.20
C SER A 289 3.33 -15.72 1.26
N HIS A 290 4.39 -16.47 1.58
CA HIS A 290 5.49 -16.05 2.46
C HIS A 290 6.80 -16.15 1.70
N ALA A 291 7.40 -15.02 1.39
CA ALA A 291 8.72 -14.94 0.78
C ALA A 291 9.80 -14.82 1.86
N PHE A 292 10.85 -15.64 1.78
CA PHE A 292 11.89 -15.70 2.81
C PHE A 292 13.25 -16.16 2.26
N CYS A 293 14.31 -15.88 3.02
CA CYS A 293 15.63 -16.43 2.77
C CYS A 293 15.86 -17.66 3.66
N PRO A 294 16.08 -18.88 3.10
CA PRO A 294 16.20 -20.09 3.91
C PRO A 294 17.47 -20.10 4.78
N ARG A 295 18.50 -19.30 4.43
CA ARG A 295 19.73 -19.16 5.24
C ARG A 295 19.57 -18.10 6.34
N CYS A 296 18.98 -16.95 6.04
CA CYS A 296 18.82 -15.87 7.03
C CYS A 296 17.67 -16.11 8.00
N GLN A 297 16.64 -16.84 7.57
CA GLN A 297 15.39 -17.10 8.29
C GLN A 297 15.20 -18.61 8.37
N THR A 298 15.89 -19.23 9.34
CA THR A 298 15.84 -20.70 9.49
C THR A 298 14.42 -21.15 9.83
N ARG A 299 13.89 -22.07 9.04
CA ARG A 299 12.59 -22.69 9.27
C ARG A 299 12.59 -23.43 10.61
N PRO A 300 11.55 -23.29 11.45
CA PRO A 300 11.44 -24.09 12.66
C PRO A 300 11.38 -25.58 12.30
N ARG A 301 11.99 -26.41 13.13
CA ARG A 301 11.87 -27.88 12.98
C ARG A 301 10.43 -28.25 13.30
N SER A 302 9.82 -29.11 12.48
CA SER A 302 8.54 -29.73 12.83
C SER A 302 8.74 -30.47 14.15
N ARG A 303 8.00 -30.08 15.18
CA ARG A 303 7.89 -30.93 16.38
C ARG A 303 7.08 -32.16 15.98
N PRO A 304 7.55 -33.37 16.28
CA PRO A 304 6.80 -34.58 16.11
C PRO A 304 5.48 -34.55 16.85
#